data_bbd6792797fa3bd84c48d4b40e0c34f2
#
_entry.id   bbd6792797fa3bd84c48d4b40e0c34f2
#
_cell.length_a   1.000
_cell.length_b   1.000
_cell.length_c   1.000
_cell.angle_alpha   90.00
_cell.angle_beta   90.00
_cell.angle_gamma   90.00
#
_symmetry.space_group_name_H-M   'P 1'
#
loop_
_entity.id
_entity.type
_entity.pdbx_description
1 polymer ?
#
loop_
_entity_poly.entity_id
_entity_poly.type
_entity_poly.pdbx_seq_one_letter_code
_entity_poly.pdbx_strand_id
1 'polypeptide(L)'
;KIPIGALSLTFDNTKNYTLKKETDKIFQLVEQMLYYARSENTEKDYFVKQLQLDEVIHNVILKFRHSLMERKVIINIHDIENVVYTDEKWLTFILSQIVQNAIKYFDKQENKLTIYSQDNETNILLVIEDNGCGIKTSDLSRVFEKGFTGSNRNKANATGMGLYLSKKLCDRLGLKLDIASTEKEYTRLTIIFPKGTVHNFSE
;
A
#
# COMPACT_ATOMS: atom_id res chain seq x y z
N LYS A 1 7.27 45.17 14.75
CA LYS A 1 6.72 44.42 15.92
C LYS A 1 5.73 43.41 15.36
N ILE A 2 6.14 42.11 15.32
CA ILE A 2 5.24 41.02 14.99
C ILE A 2 4.34 40.80 16.23
N PRO A 3 3.01 40.77 16.08
CA PRO A 3 2.11 40.59 17.22
C PRO A 3 2.40 39.21 17.88
N ILE A 4 2.61 39.21 19.19
CA ILE A 4 2.89 38.01 19.99
C ILE A 4 1.82 36.91 19.79
N GLY A 5 0.58 37.27 19.52
CA GLY A 5 -0.52 36.38 19.21
C GLY A 5 -0.36 35.55 17.90
N ALA A 6 0.29 36.15 16.89
CA ALA A 6 0.55 35.41 15.62
C ALA A 6 1.67 34.38 15.76
N LEU A 7 2.64 34.61 16.64
CA LEU A 7 3.72 33.67 16.97
C LEU A 7 3.21 32.47 17.77
N SER A 8 2.27 32.68 18.68
CA SER A 8 1.65 31.62 19.49
C SER A 8 0.79 30.68 18.64
N LEU A 9 0.01 31.19 17.68
CA LEU A 9 -0.82 30.41 16.77
C LEU A 9 0.01 29.57 15.77
N THR A 10 1.13 30.11 15.28
CA THR A 10 2.02 29.34 14.38
C THR A 10 2.77 28.23 15.12
N PHE A 11 3.15 28.45 16.38
CA PHE A 11 3.84 27.47 17.21
C PHE A 11 2.90 26.29 17.61
N ASP A 12 1.65 26.58 17.95
CA ASP A 12 0.63 25.56 18.26
C ASP A 12 0.26 24.72 17.04
N ASN A 13 0.11 25.32 15.87
CA ASN A 13 -0.21 24.61 14.64
C ASN A 13 0.91 23.64 14.22
N THR A 14 2.18 24.04 14.37
CA THR A 14 3.33 23.18 14.04
C THR A 14 3.44 22.02 15.01
N LYS A 15 3.21 22.26 16.31
CA LYS A 15 3.22 21.25 17.37
C LYS A 15 2.08 20.26 17.20
N ASN A 16 0.88 20.74 16.90
CA ASN A 16 -0.28 19.91 16.61
C ASN A 16 -0.11 19.07 15.33
N TYR A 17 0.52 19.63 14.29
CA TYR A 17 0.84 18.90 13.05
C TYR A 17 1.84 17.76 13.33
N THR A 18 2.89 18.02 14.10
CA THR A 18 3.89 17.00 14.46
C THR A 18 3.28 15.90 15.33
N LEU A 19 2.47 16.26 16.34
CA LEU A 19 1.76 15.31 17.19
C LEU A 19 0.81 14.43 16.37
N LYS A 20 0.02 15.02 15.46
CA LYS A 20 -0.87 14.27 14.57
C LYS A 20 -0.09 13.28 13.71
N LYS A 21 1.01 13.69 13.10
CA LYS A 21 1.87 12.84 12.27
C LYS A 21 2.45 11.64 13.05
N GLU A 22 2.90 11.87 14.30
CA GLU A 22 3.41 10.79 15.15
C GLU A 22 2.27 9.87 15.63
N THR A 23 1.10 10.41 15.95
CA THR A 23 -0.08 9.62 16.32
C THR A 23 -0.54 8.75 15.15
N ASP A 24 -0.58 9.27 13.93
CA ASP A 24 -0.92 8.52 12.72
C ASP A 24 0.06 7.36 12.49
N LYS A 25 1.36 7.57 12.74
CA LYS A 25 2.37 6.48 12.66
C LYS A 25 2.12 5.39 13.70
N ILE A 26 1.84 5.76 14.94
CA ILE A 26 1.54 4.80 16.02
C ILE A 26 0.29 4.01 15.64
N PHE A 27 -0.75 4.67 15.14
CA PHE A 27 -1.97 4.01 14.69
C PHE A 27 -1.70 3.00 13.58
N GLN A 28 -0.87 3.35 12.59
CA GLN A 28 -0.46 2.45 11.51
C GLN A 28 0.31 1.23 12.02
N LEU A 29 1.21 1.42 12.99
CA LEU A 29 1.95 0.32 13.63
C LEU A 29 1.01 -0.62 14.39
N VAL A 30 0.07 -0.07 15.14
CA VAL A 30 -0.94 -0.84 15.87
C VAL A 30 -1.83 -1.61 14.90
N GLU A 31 -2.30 -0.97 13.83
CA GLU A 31 -3.05 -1.67 12.76
C GLU A 31 -2.23 -2.83 12.17
N GLN A 32 -0.97 -2.60 11.80
CA GLN A 32 -0.09 -3.65 11.29
C GLN A 32 0.07 -4.80 12.28
N MET A 33 0.24 -4.52 13.57
CA MET A 33 0.35 -5.55 14.61
C MET A 33 -0.95 -6.32 14.81
N LEU A 34 -2.10 -5.64 14.79
CA LEU A 34 -3.42 -6.29 14.88
C LEU A 34 -3.68 -7.19 13.66
N TYR A 35 -3.31 -6.70 12.45
CA TYR A 35 -3.40 -7.52 11.24
C TYR A 35 -2.47 -8.72 11.29
N TYR A 36 -1.24 -8.53 11.79
CA TYR A 36 -0.30 -9.64 12.00
C TYR A 36 -0.88 -10.69 12.97
N ALA A 37 -1.34 -10.27 14.14
CA ALA A 37 -1.92 -11.17 15.16
C ALA A 37 -3.16 -11.92 14.62
N ARG A 38 -4.04 -11.23 13.92
CA ARG A 38 -5.20 -11.88 13.26
C ARG A 38 -4.77 -12.82 12.13
N SER A 39 -3.74 -12.47 11.36
CA SER A 39 -3.20 -13.33 10.32
C SER A 39 -2.57 -14.62 10.86
N GLU A 40 -2.22 -14.71 12.15
CA GLU A 40 -1.69 -15.92 12.77
C GLU A 40 -2.79 -16.87 13.27
N ASN A 41 -3.96 -16.33 13.68
CA ASN A 41 -4.89 -17.06 14.54
C ASN A 41 -6.23 -17.47 13.89
N THR A 42 -6.51 -17.17 12.60
CA THR A 42 -7.87 -17.40 12.09
C THR A 42 -7.92 -17.98 10.69
N GLU A 43 -8.38 -19.22 10.62
CA GLU A 43 -8.94 -19.85 9.42
C GLU A 43 -10.38 -19.36 9.10
N LYS A 44 -10.99 -18.49 9.94
CA LYS A 44 -12.44 -18.20 9.88
C LYS A 44 -12.86 -16.75 9.60
N ASP A 45 -11.94 -15.80 9.38
CA ASP A 45 -12.31 -14.38 9.31
C ASP A 45 -12.20 -13.74 7.90
N TYR A 46 -12.28 -14.54 6.83
CA TYR A 46 -12.28 -14.01 5.47
C TYR A 46 -13.70 -14.00 4.90
N PHE A 47 -14.19 -12.80 4.59
CA PHE A 47 -15.48 -12.61 3.93
C PHE A 47 -15.28 -12.29 2.45
N VAL A 48 -15.17 -13.33 1.64
CA VAL A 48 -15.03 -13.18 0.19
C VAL A 48 -16.35 -12.74 -0.41
N LYS A 49 -16.34 -11.64 -1.13
CA LYS A 49 -17.48 -11.11 -1.88
C LYS A 49 -17.05 -10.57 -3.25
N GLN A 50 -18.00 -10.32 -4.10
CA GLN A 50 -17.78 -9.61 -5.35
C GLN A 50 -17.45 -8.14 -5.07
N LEU A 51 -16.36 -7.62 -5.66
CA LEU A 51 -15.89 -6.26 -5.50
C LEU A 51 -15.61 -5.62 -6.85
N GLN A 52 -15.99 -4.36 -6.99
CA GLN A 52 -15.55 -3.50 -8.08
C GLN A 52 -14.17 -2.94 -7.72
N LEU A 53 -13.16 -3.15 -8.55
CA LEU A 53 -11.81 -2.68 -8.28
C LEU A 53 -11.71 -1.17 -8.21
N ASP A 54 -12.45 -0.46 -9.05
CA ASP A 54 -12.49 1.00 -9.10
C ASP A 54 -12.93 1.60 -7.75
N GLU A 55 -13.99 1.07 -7.12
CA GLU A 55 -14.48 1.54 -5.82
C GLU A 55 -13.41 1.38 -4.73
N VAL A 56 -12.77 0.21 -4.66
CA VAL A 56 -11.76 -0.07 -3.64
C VAL A 56 -10.52 0.81 -3.85
N ILE A 57 -10.08 0.96 -5.10
CA ILE A 57 -8.91 1.79 -5.45
C ILE A 57 -9.17 3.25 -5.13
N HIS A 58 -10.32 3.81 -5.54
CA HIS A 58 -10.67 5.20 -5.26
C HIS A 58 -10.72 5.48 -3.75
N ASN A 59 -11.29 4.58 -2.95
CA ASN A 59 -11.33 4.70 -1.50
C ASN A 59 -9.93 4.72 -0.89
N VAL A 60 -9.01 3.89 -1.37
CA VAL A 60 -7.62 3.88 -0.91
C VAL A 60 -6.91 5.18 -1.29
N ILE A 61 -7.05 5.65 -2.53
CA ILE A 61 -6.43 6.91 -2.98
C ILE A 61 -6.96 8.09 -2.17
N LEU A 62 -8.27 8.16 -1.89
CA LEU A 62 -8.86 9.19 -1.04
C LEU A 62 -8.28 9.18 0.39
N LYS A 63 -8.01 8.02 0.96
CA LYS A 63 -7.36 7.88 2.28
C LYS A 63 -5.99 8.58 2.30
N PHE A 64 -5.23 8.51 1.21
CA PHE A 64 -3.87 9.07 1.12
C PHE A 64 -3.81 10.44 0.41
N ARG A 65 -4.94 11.06 0.08
CA ARG A 65 -5.01 12.30 -0.72
C ARG A 65 -4.06 13.41 -0.24
N HIS A 66 -4.00 13.65 1.06
CA HIS A 66 -3.15 14.70 1.63
C HIS A 66 -1.66 14.44 1.39
N SER A 67 -1.21 13.21 1.64
CA SER A 67 0.19 12.82 1.43
C SER A 67 0.58 12.82 -0.06
N LEU A 68 -0.35 12.42 -0.93
CA LEU A 68 -0.15 12.45 -2.38
C LEU A 68 -0.09 13.89 -2.90
N MET A 69 -0.95 14.78 -2.42
CA MET A 69 -0.93 16.21 -2.76
C MET A 69 0.33 16.92 -2.23
N GLU A 70 0.73 16.66 -0.98
CA GLU A 70 1.96 17.19 -0.38
C GLU A 70 3.20 16.85 -1.20
N ARG A 71 3.23 15.61 -1.75
CA ARG A 71 4.31 15.12 -2.62
C ARG A 71 4.13 15.47 -4.09
N LYS A 72 3.07 16.20 -4.45
CA LYS A 72 2.73 16.60 -5.84
C LYS A 72 2.71 15.39 -6.79
N VAL A 73 2.11 14.27 -6.35
CA VAL A 73 2.09 13.03 -7.13
C VAL A 73 1.08 13.16 -8.27
N ILE A 74 1.51 12.87 -9.49
CA ILE A 74 0.64 12.68 -10.64
C ILE A 74 0.07 11.26 -10.56
N ILE A 75 -1.26 11.16 -10.49
CA ILE A 75 -1.96 9.89 -10.36
C ILE A 75 -2.63 9.56 -11.69
N ASN A 76 -2.25 8.43 -12.29
CA ASN A 76 -2.85 7.88 -13.50
C ASN A 76 -3.61 6.60 -13.13
N ILE A 77 -4.92 6.62 -13.26
CA ILE A 77 -5.79 5.45 -13.03
C ILE A 77 -6.57 5.20 -14.31
N HIS A 78 -6.49 3.97 -14.82
CA HIS A 78 -7.19 3.57 -16.05
C HIS A 78 -7.46 2.07 -16.06
N ASP A 79 -8.44 1.62 -16.85
CA ASP A 79 -8.79 0.22 -17.09
C ASP A 79 -9.01 -0.58 -15.77
N ILE A 80 -9.76 0.00 -14.81
CA ILE A 80 -9.99 -0.59 -13.47
C ILE A 80 -11.43 -1.07 -13.24
N GLU A 81 -12.23 -1.22 -14.28
CA GLU A 81 -13.65 -1.61 -14.20
C GLU A 81 -13.84 -3.11 -13.92
N ASN A 82 -12.76 -3.84 -13.70
CA ASN A 82 -12.81 -5.28 -13.47
C ASN A 82 -13.43 -5.62 -12.09
N VAL A 83 -14.15 -6.73 -12.09
CA VAL A 83 -14.78 -7.32 -10.92
C VAL A 83 -13.93 -8.48 -10.40
N VAL A 84 -13.64 -8.48 -9.10
CA VAL A 84 -12.86 -9.53 -8.44
C VAL A 84 -13.63 -10.12 -7.27
N TYR A 85 -13.27 -11.35 -6.86
CA TYR A 85 -13.82 -12.01 -5.67
C TYR A 85 -12.73 -12.10 -4.61
N THR A 86 -12.90 -11.35 -3.53
CA THR A 86 -11.95 -11.32 -2.42
C THR A 86 -12.57 -10.66 -1.19
N ASP A 87 -11.83 -10.56 -0.10
CA ASP A 87 -12.23 -9.80 1.10
C ASP A 87 -11.82 -8.33 0.95
N GLU A 88 -12.80 -7.43 0.99
CA GLU A 88 -12.62 -5.98 0.80
C GLU A 88 -11.68 -5.37 1.84
N LYS A 89 -11.82 -5.77 3.10
CA LYS A 89 -11.01 -5.23 4.20
C LYS A 89 -9.52 -5.59 4.01
N TRP A 90 -9.25 -6.84 3.63
CA TRP A 90 -7.89 -7.30 3.41
C TRP A 90 -7.29 -6.73 2.14
N LEU A 91 -8.06 -6.63 1.05
CA LEU A 91 -7.63 -5.98 -0.18
C LEU A 91 -7.31 -4.49 0.07
N THR A 92 -8.19 -3.78 0.77
CA THR A 92 -7.97 -2.37 1.17
C THR A 92 -6.69 -2.20 1.98
N PHE A 93 -6.39 -3.14 2.90
CA PHE A 93 -5.14 -3.12 3.67
C PHE A 93 -3.93 -3.31 2.75
N ILE A 94 -3.93 -4.33 1.88
CA ILE A 94 -2.84 -4.61 0.94
C ILE A 94 -2.55 -3.39 0.07
N LEU A 95 -3.58 -2.82 -0.56
CA LEU A 95 -3.46 -1.62 -1.39
C LEU A 95 -2.95 -0.42 -0.59
N SER A 96 -3.41 -0.25 0.65
CA SER A 96 -2.93 0.81 1.54
C SER A 96 -1.43 0.67 1.82
N GLN A 97 -0.91 -0.55 2.04
CA GLN A 97 0.52 -0.79 2.26
C GLN A 97 1.34 -0.48 1.00
N ILE A 98 0.84 -0.83 -0.18
CA ILE A 98 1.49 -0.56 -1.47
C ILE A 98 1.56 0.94 -1.74
N VAL A 99 0.43 1.66 -1.65
CA VAL A 99 0.37 3.11 -1.86
C VAL A 99 1.24 3.86 -0.84
N GLN A 100 1.23 3.43 0.42
CA GLN A 100 2.08 4.01 1.45
C GLN A 100 3.57 3.83 1.16
N ASN A 101 3.96 2.66 0.64
CA ASN A 101 5.33 2.42 0.20
C ASN A 101 5.70 3.34 -0.97
N ALA A 102 4.86 3.48 -1.99
CA ALA A 102 5.09 4.40 -3.09
C ALA A 102 5.33 5.83 -2.58
N ILE A 103 4.43 6.35 -1.72
CA ILE A 103 4.56 7.68 -1.13
C ILE A 103 5.89 7.84 -0.36
N LYS A 104 6.28 6.82 0.38
CA LYS A 104 7.51 6.82 1.17
C LYS A 104 8.78 6.87 0.32
N TYR A 105 8.76 6.19 -0.81
CA TYR A 105 9.95 6.00 -1.65
C TYR A 105 10.00 6.90 -2.88
N PHE A 106 9.05 7.81 -3.06
CA PHE A 106 9.16 8.88 -4.04
C PHE A 106 10.37 9.77 -3.78
N ASP A 107 11.16 10.02 -4.83
CA ASP A 107 12.38 10.82 -4.78
C ASP A 107 12.66 11.63 -6.05
N LYS A 108 11.66 11.72 -6.96
CA LYS A 108 11.77 12.48 -8.20
C LYS A 108 11.24 13.90 -8.02
N GLN A 109 11.58 14.79 -8.97
CA GLN A 109 10.94 16.10 -9.09
C GLN A 109 9.47 15.96 -9.48
N GLU A 110 9.16 15.01 -10.34
CA GLU A 110 7.82 14.63 -10.76
C GLU A 110 7.54 13.20 -10.33
N ASN A 111 6.80 13.03 -9.24
CA ASN A 111 6.40 11.73 -8.74
C ASN A 111 5.14 11.25 -9.47
N LYS A 112 5.14 9.99 -9.90
CA LYS A 112 4.02 9.37 -10.63
C LYS A 112 3.59 8.08 -9.95
N LEU A 113 2.28 7.90 -9.82
CA LEU A 113 1.65 6.65 -9.40
C LEU A 113 0.67 6.23 -10.48
N THR A 114 0.90 5.08 -11.10
CA THR A 114 0.03 4.52 -12.12
C THR A 114 -0.65 3.27 -11.59
N ILE A 115 -1.97 3.19 -11.73
CA ILE A 115 -2.79 2.05 -11.30
C ILE A 115 -3.67 1.64 -12.48
N TYR A 116 -3.59 0.37 -12.85
CA TYR A 116 -4.43 -0.17 -13.92
C TYR A 116 -4.67 -1.67 -13.70
N SER A 117 -5.69 -2.20 -14.36
CA SER A 117 -5.89 -3.63 -14.40
C SER A 117 -5.82 -4.19 -15.82
N GLN A 118 -5.46 -5.45 -15.90
CA GLN A 118 -5.43 -6.21 -17.14
C GLN A 118 -6.23 -7.49 -16.93
N ASP A 119 -7.14 -7.75 -17.85
CA ASP A 119 -7.93 -8.96 -17.87
C ASP A 119 -7.36 -9.93 -18.91
N ASN A 120 -7.05 -11.15 -18.50
CA ASN A 120 -6.68 -12.24 -19.40
C ASN A 120 -7.55 -13.48 -19.16
N GLU A 121 -7.34 -14.53 -19.92
CA GLU A 121 -8.18 -15.74 -19.88
C GLU A 121 -8.29 -16.38 -18.48
N THR A 122 -7.23 -16.33 -17.69
CA THR A 122 -7.12 -17.04 -16.43
C THR A 122 -7.09 -16.13 -15.19
N ASN A 123 -6.75 -14.87 -15.34
CA ASN A 123 -6.53 -13.97 -14.22
C ASN A 123 -6.96 -12.53 -14.52
N ILE A 124 -7.28 -11.78 -13.47
CA ILE A 124 -7.29 -10.33 -13.47
C ILE A 124 -6.01 -9.87 -12.74
N LEU A 125 -5.24 -8.99 -13.38
CA LEU A 125 -4.01 -8.42 -12.86
C LEU A 125 -4.28 -6.98 -12.44
N LEU A 126 -4.08 -6.65 -11.17
CA LEU A 126 -4.09 -5.25 -10.70
C LEU A 126 -2.65 -4.79 -10.51
N VAL A 127 -2.25 -3.81 -11.30
CA VAL A 127 -0.89 -3.28 -11.33
C VAL A 127 -0.85 -1.92 -10.65
N ILE A 128 0.08 -1.75 -9.73
CA ILE A 128 0.38 -0.48 -9.07
C ILE A 128 1.87 -0.20 -9.29
N GLU A 129 2.17 0.88 -10.00
CA GLU A 129 3.53 1.28 -10.36
C GLU A 129 3.84 2.68 -9.88
N ASP A 130 4.96 2.85 -9.20
CA ASP A 130 5.54 4.13 -8.83
C ASP A 130 6.88 4.36 -9.54
N ASN A 131 7.19 5.62 -9.82
CA ASN A 131 8.48 6.01 -10.40
C ASN A 131 9.49 6.45 -9.34
N GLY A 132 9.40 5.93 -8.12
CA GLY A 132 10.29 6.28 -7.01
C GLY A 132 11.72 5.78 -7.17
N CYS A 133 12.43 5.63 -6.05
CA CYS A 133 13.84 5.22 -6.06
C CYS A 133 14.10 3.79 -6.53
N GLY A 134 13.05 2.99 -6.77
CA GLY A 134 13.19 1.60 -7.13
C GLY A 134 13.89 0.73 -6.08
N ILE A 135 14.15 -0.53 -6.43
CA ILE A 135 14.74 -1.52 -5.54
C ILE A 135 15.96 -2.12 -6.23
N LYS A 136 17.05 -2.29 -5.49
CA LYS A 136 18.24 -2.97 -5.98
C LYS A 136 17.93 -4.41 -6.33
N THR A 137 18.50 -4.92 -7.42
CA THR A 137 18.32 -6.31 -7.85
C THR A 137 18.68 -7.31 -6.74
N SER A 138 19.73 -7.02 -5.94
CA SER A 138 20.14 -7.84 -4.79
C SER A 138 19.11 -7.94 -3.69
N ASP A 139 18.20 -6.96 -3.60
CA ASP A 139 17.20 -6.87 -2.54
C ASP A 139 15.83 -7.44 -2.98
N LEU A 140 15.58 -7.55 -4.30
CA LEU A 140 14.27 -7.97 -4.85
C LEU A 140 13.77 -9.32 -4.31
N SER A 141 14.64 -10.30 -4.17
CA SER A 141 14.26 -11.62 -3.63
C SER A 141 13.83 -11.60 -2.17
N ARG A 142 14.18 -10.52 -1.45
CA ARG A 142 14.02 -10.40 0.00
C ARG A 142 12.94 -9.40 0.43
N VAL A 143 12.34 -8.66 -0.51
CA VAL A 143 11.38 -7.58 -0.18
C VAL A 143 10.14 -8.07 0.58
N PHE A 144 9.81 -9.36 0.46
CA PHE A 144 8.72 -10.00 1.17
C PHE A 144 9.14 -10.71 2.46
N GLU A 145 10.43 -10.66 2.85
CA GLU A 145 10.89 -11.20 4.12
C GLU A 145 10.44 -10.34 5.30
N LYS A 146 10.10 -10.98 6.42
CA LYS A 146 9.70 -10.30 7.65
C LYS A 146 10.80 -9.39 8.17
N GLY A 147 10.47 -8.09 8.32
CA GLY A 147 11.40 -7.11 8.87
C GLY A 147 12.47 -6.62 7.89
N PHE A 148 12.41 -7.00 6.61
CA PHE A 148 13.36 -6.53 5.62
C PHE A 148 13.06 -5.08 5.22
N THR A 149 14.07 -4.21 5.29
CA THR A 149 13.95 -2.77 5.01
C THR A 149 14.80 -2.28 3.83
N GLY A 150 15.50 -3.18 3.16
CA GLY A 150 16.40 -2.87 2.04
C GLY A 150 17.66 -2.10 2.46
N SER A 151 18.53 -1.85 1.48
CA SER A 151 19.79 -1.09 1.68
C SER A 151 19.56 0.40 1.97
N ASN A 152 18.36 0.94 1.68
CA ASN A 152 17.98 2.33 1.91
C ASN A 152 17.45 2.60 3.34
N ARG A 153 18.10 2.01 4.36
CA ARG A 153 17.75 2.13 5.79
C ARG A 153 17.57 3.56 6.31
N ASN A 154 18.12 4.56 5.60
CA ASN A 154 18.09 5.97 6.02
C ASN A 154 16.73 6.66 5.86
N LYS A 155 15.72 6.04 5.22
CA LYS A 155 14.36 6.57 5.26
C LYS A 155 13.71 6.13 6.59
N ALA A 156 13.75 7.02 7.56
CA ALA A 156 13.22 6.83 8.91
C ALA A 156 11.87 6.10 8.92
N ASN A 157 11.75 5.10 9.82
CA ASN A 157 10.52 4.39 10.17
C ASN A 157 10.07 3.26 9.20
N ALA A 158 11.00 2.56 8.51
CA ALA A 158 10.65 1.33 7.83
C ALA A 158 10.62 0.15 8.82
N THR A 159 9.46 -0.44 9.05
CA THR A 159 9.29 -1.64 9.89
C THR A 159 9.64 -2.94 9.16
N GLY A 160 9.69 -2.91 7.82
CA GLY A 160 9.82 -4.11 6.99
C GLY A 160 8.62 -5.06 7.07
N MET A 161 7.49 -4.62 7.65
CA MET A 161 6.30 -5.46 7.84
C MET A 161 5.27 -5.31 6.72
N GLY A 162 5.21 -4.16 6.03
CA GLY A 162 4.15 -3.86 5.07
C GLY A 162 4.05 -4.86 3.92
N LEU A 163 5.13 -5.04 3.14
CA LEU A 163 5.14 -5.98 2.00
C LEU A 163 5.08 -7.45 2.46
N TYR A 164 5.73 -7.79 3.59
CA TYR A 164 5.61 -9.12 4.18
C TYR A 164 4.14 -9.48 4.49
N LEU A 165 3.42 -8.57 5.17
CA LEU A 165 2.00 -8.77 5.49
C LEU A 165 1.13 -8.81 4.23
N SER A 166 1.39 -7.92 3.25
CA SER A 166 0.68 -7.93 1.98
C SER A 166 0.83 -9.27 1.25
N LYS A 167 2.05 -9.81 1.19
CA LYS A 167 2.31 -11.13 0.60
C LYS A 167 1.58 -12.25 1.34
N LYS A 168 1.71 -12.28 2.66
CA LYS A 168 1.04 -13.29 3.51
C LYS A 168 -0.48 -13.26 3.35
N LEU A 169 -1.07 -12.07 3.26
CA LEU A 169 -2.52 -11.91 3.06
C LEU A 169 -2.96 -12.31 1.65
N CYS A 170 -2.20 -11.93 0.62
CA CYS A 170 -2.46 -12.40 -0.74
C CYS A 170 -2.49 -13.93 -0.78
N ASP A 171 -1.46 -14.59 -0.23
CA ASP A 171 -1.37 -16.05 -0.22
C ASP A 171 -2.57 -16.70 0.49
N ARG A 172 -3.04 -16.12 1.60
CA ARG A 172 -4.23 -16.60 2.33
C ARG A 172 -5.54 -16.38 1.57
N LEU A 173 -5.65 -15.29 0.82
CA LEU A 173 -6.81 -15.01 -0.03
C LEU A 173 -6.77 -15.78 -1.36
N GLY A 174 -5.76 -16.64 -1.57
CA GLY A 174 -5.57 -17.35 -2.83
C GLY A 174 -5.15 -16.43 -3.97
N LEU A 175 -4.65 -15.24 -3.64
CA LEU A 175 -4.12 -14.27 -4.58
C LEU A 175 -2.59 -14.42 -4.67
N LYS A 176 -2.01 -13.93 -5.77
CA LYS A 176 -0.56 -13.86 -5.89
C LYS A 176 -0.11 -12.39 -5.89
N LEU A 177 0.99 -12.11 -5.21
CA LEU A 177 1.61 -10.79 -5.21
C LEU A 177 3.02 -10.92 -5.81
N ASP A 178 3.24 -10.25 -6.93
CA ASP A 178 4.51 -10.18 -7.64
C ASP A 178 5.08 -8.76 -7.59
N ILE A 179 6.41 -8.64 -7.74
CA ILE A 179 7.12 -7.37 -7.75
C ILE A 179 8.14 -7.35 -8.87
N ALA A 180 8.21 -6.22 -9.59
CA ALA A 180 9.26 -5.89 -10.53
C ALA A 180 9.76 -4.48 -10.21
N SER A 181 11.07 -4.26 -10.28
CA SER A 181 11.65 -2.95 -10.01
C SER A 181 13.00 -2.80 -10.67
N THR A 182 13.30 -1.57 -11.08
CA THR A 182 14.65 -1.13 -11.49
C THR A 182 15.08 0.00 -10.57
N GLU A 183 16.28 -0.13 -9.99
CA GLU A 183 16.83 0.90 -9.10
C GLU A 183 16.86 2.25 -9.81
N LYS A 184 16.38 3.30 -9.13
CA LYS A 184 16.26 4.69 -9.61
C LYS A 184 15.24 4.92 -10.75
N GLU A 185 14.48 3.91 -11.14
CA GLU A 185 13.50 4.04 -12.20
C GLU A 185 12.08 3.87 -11.70
N TYR A 186 11.71 2.66 -11.23
CA TYR A 186 10.34 2.34 -10.83
C TYR A 186 10.27 1.17 -9.84
N THR A 187 9.12 1.07 -9.16
CA THR A 187 8.67 -0.16 -8.50
C THR A 187 7.26 -0.49 -8.97
N ARG A 188 7.05 -1.72 -9.40
CA ARG A 188 5.74 -2.25 -9.85
C ARG A 188 5.36 -3.44 -9.00
N LEU A 189 4.20 -3.37 -8.37
CA LEU A 189 3.56 -4.46 -7.64
C LEU A 189 2.33 -4.91 -8.41
N THR A 190 2.17 -6.23 -8.57
CA THR A 190 1.04 -6.83 -9.30
C THR A 190 0.31 -7.80 -8.39
N ILE A 191 -0.98 -7.53 -8.13
CA ILE A 191 -1.87 -8.46 -7.45
C ILE A 191 -2.60 -9.25 -8.54
N ILE A 192 -2.52 -10.58 -8.46
CA ILE A 192 -3.10 -11.50 -9.42
C ILE A 192 -4.31 -12.18 -8.79
N PHE A 193 -5.48 -11.96 -9.37
CA PHE A 193 -6.75 -12.57 -8.99
C PHE A 193 -7.06 -13.70 -9.96
N PRO A 194 -7.00 -14.99 -9.55
CA PRO A 194 -7.36 -16.11 -10.42
C PRO A 194 -8.84 -16.07 -10.77
N LYS A 195 -9.18 -16.32 -12.04
CA LYS A 195 -10.55 -16.55 -12.50
C LYS A 195 -10.93 -18.01 -12.28
N GLY A 196 -12.16 -18.26 -11.87
CA GLY A 196 -12.72 -19.62 -11.79
C GLY A 196 -12.42 -20.40 -10.53
N THR A 197 -11.64 -19.92 -9.62
CA THR A 197 -11.59 -20.41 -8.25
C THR A 197 -12.62 -19.66 -7.40
N VAL A 198 -13.89 -20.04 -7.51
CA VAL A 198 -14.76 -19.90 -6.33
C VAL A 198 -14.05 -20.77 -5.29
N HIS A 199 -13.33 -20.14 -4.37
CA HIS A 199 -12.74 -20.85 -3.25
C HIS A 199 -13.91 -21.53 -2.55
N ASN A 200 -14.04 -22.85 -2.72
CA ASN A 200 -14.78 -23.68 -1.81
C ASN A 200 -14.06 -23.60 -0.46
N PHE A 201 -14.35 -22.56 0.29
CA PHE A 201 -14.18 -22.56 1.74
C PHE A 201 -15.27 -23.50 2.25
N SER A 202 -15.06 -24.81 2.01
CA SER A 202 -15.90 -25.84 2.57
C SER A 202 -15.62 -25.90 4.06
N GLU A 203 -16.70 -25.59 4.82
CA GLU A 203 -17.14 -26.05 6.15
C GLU A 203 -16.04 -26.26 7.22
#